data_1f5bbe337c3beeb0bab1576b2eb71f9f
#
_entry.id   1f5bbe337c3beeb0bab1576b2eb71f9f
#
_cell.length_a   1.000
_cell.length_b   1.000
_cell.length_c   1.000
_cell.angle_alpha   90.00
_cell.angle_beta   90.00
_cell.angle_gamma   90.00
#
_symmetry.space_group_name_H-M   'P 1'
#
loop_
_entity.id
_entity.type
_entity.pdbx_description
1 polymer ?
#
loop_
_entity_poly.entity_id
_entity_poly.type
_entity_poly.pdbx_seq_one_letter_code
_entity_poly.pdbx_strand_id
1 'polypeptide(L)'
;MFRFLEEKFVPVAARVGNQRHLVAIRDGFITIMPLTIVGSLAVLINNLPIDFYQNALDSIWKHETWTQWGGNMWGATFGIISLLLAFTIAYNLAKSYDKDGLSAGVISLSSYMTFGTFGEGGLTGLTTGTGGIFIAIIIALLSTEVFCRLSGNRRLLIKMPDGVPPAVSKSFAALLPAIITIGIFALVRTIISAGFDIPDIVGSFYAAIQEPFMGLTIHGSLHYF
;
A
#
# COMPACT_ATOMS: atom_id res chain seq x y z
N MET A 1 22.24 -10.97 -32.19
CA MET A 1 21.84 -10.76 -30.78
C MET A 1 20.78 -9.67 -30.65
N PHE A 2 20.95 -8.48 -31.21
CA PHE A 2 19.98 -7.39 -31.16
C PHE A 2 18.62 -7.73 -31.80
N ARG A 3 18.57 -8.36 -32.99
CA ARG A 3 17.31 -8.80 -33.62
C ARG A 3 16.49 -9.77 -32.78
N PHE A 4 17.11 -10.66 -32.03
CA PHE A 4 16.41 -11.57 -31.12
C PHE A 4 15.76 -10.81 -29.95
N LEU A 5 16.43 -9.79 -29.44
CA LEU A 5 15.89 -8.92 -28.39
C LEU A 5 14.70 -8.11 -28.91
N GLU A 6 14.81 -7.51 -30.11
CA GLU A 6 13.73 -6.71 -30.69
C GLU A 6 12.53 -7.54 -31.12
N GLU A 7 12.75 -8.68 -31.78
CA GLU A 7 11.66 -9.47 -32.38
C GLU A 7 10.96 -10.41 -31.37
N LYS A 8 11.66 -10.88 -30.34
CA LYS A 8 11.08 -11.84 -29.37
C LYS A 8 10.96 -11.29 -27.96
N PHE A 9 11.95 -10.58 -27.46
CA PHE A 9 11.94 -10.11 -26.07
C PHE A 9 11.07 -8.87 -25.88
N VAL A 10 11.19 -7.87 -26.77
CA VAL A 10 10.41 -6.62 -26.67
C VAL A 10 8.89 -6.87 -26.70
N PRO A 11 8.32 -7.71 -27.59
CA PRO A 11 6.89 -7.99 -27.59
C PRO A 11 6.41 -8.70 -26.33
N VAL A 12 7.22 -9.63 -25.78
CA VAL A 12 6.89 -10.34 -24.54
C VAL A 12 6.95 -9.36 -23.35
N ALA A 13 8.00 -8.58 -23.26
CA ALA A 13 8.15 -7.56 -22.21
C ALA A 13 7.00 -6.53 -22.27
N ALA A 14 6.62 -6.07 -23.47
CA ALA A 14 5.49 -5.17 -23.66
C ALA A 14 4.16 -5.82 -23.24
N ARG A 15 3.94 -7.10 -23.55
CA ARG A 15 2.72 -7.82 -23.12
C ARG A 15 2.65 -7.97 -21.61
N VAL A 16 3.76 -8.31 -20.97
CA VAL A 16 3.86 -8.41 -19.51
C VAL A 16 3.67 -7.03 -18.88
N GLY A 17 4.37 -5.99 -19.38
CA GLY A 17 4.29 -4.62 -18.85
C GLY A 17 2.89 -3.98 -19.00
N ASN A 18 2.11 -4.42 -19.98
CA ASN A 18 0.73 -3.97 -20.20
C ASN A 18 -0.30 -4.84 -19.48
N GLN A 19 0.14 -5.82 -18.68
CA GLN A 19 -0.78 -6.59 -17.86
C GLN A 19 -1.47 -5.69 -16.84
N ARG A 20 -2.79 -5.80 -16.75
CA ARG A 20 -3.67 -4.94 -15.94
C ARG A 20 -3.21 -4.75 -14.49
N HIS A 21 -2.80 -5.82 -13.82
CA HIS A 21 -2.33 -5.78 -12.43
C HIS A 21 -1.02 -5.01 -12.31
N LEU A 22 -0.07 -5.24 -13.23
CA LEU A 22 1.21 -4.52 -13.24
C LEU A 22 1.03 -3.03 -13.56
N VAL A 23 0.12 -2.70 -14.48
CA VAL A 23 -0.26 -1.32 -14.78
C VAL A 23 -0.87 -0.65 -13.55
N ALA A 24 -1.76 -1.33 -12.84
CA ALA A 24 -2.38 -0.80 -11.62
C ALA A 24 -1.35 -0.55 -10.50
N ILE A 25 -0.38 -1.46 -10.33
CA ILE A 25 0.74 -1.26 -9.39
C ILE A 25 1.55 -0.03 -9.79
N ARG A 26 2.01 0.04 -11.05
CA ARG A 26 2.76 1.17 -11.58
C ARG A 26 2.02 2.50 -11.35
N ASP A 27 0.76 2.55 -11.72
CA ASP A 27 -0.04 3.78 -11.64
C ASP A 27 -0.36 4.16 -10.18
N GLY A 28 -0.48 3.16 -9.29
CA GLY A 28 -0.57 3.35 -7.85
C GLY A 28 0.68 4.04 -7.28
N PHE A 29 1.87 3.58 -7.65
CA PHE A 29 3.14 4.23 -7.26
C PHE A 29 3.28 5.63 -7.86
N ILE A 30 2.92 5.82 -9.13
CA ILE A 30 2.94 7.15 -9.78
C ILE A 30 2.03 8.13 -9.02
N THR A 31 0.87 7.68 -8.58
CA THR A 31 -0.09 8.51 -7.84
C THR A 31 0.49 9.07 -6.53
N ILE A 32 1.30 8.28 -5.83
CA ILE A 32 1.92 8.71 -4.56
C ILE A 32 3.29 9.37 -4.72
N MET A 33 3.83 9.45 -5.93
CA MET A 33 5.16 10.02 -6.21
C MET A 33 5.35 11.44 -5.64
N PRO A 34 4.39 12.39 -5.74
CA PRO A 34 4.55 13.70 -5.11
C PRO A 34 4.74 13.63 -3.60
N LEU A 35 4.06 12.70 -2.93
CA LEU A 35 4.19 12.52 -1.47
C LEU A 35 5.56 11.95 -1.09
N THR A 36 6.10 11.03 -1.87
CA THR A 36 7.45 10.50 -1.61
C THR A 36 8.52 11.57 -1.82
N ILE A 37 8.35 12.48 -2.78
CA ILE A 37 9.23 13.64 -2.96
C ILE A 37 9.18 14.56 -1.71
N VAL A 38 7.99 14.87 -1.22
CA VAL A 38 7.82 15.70 -0.01
C VAL A 38 8.49 15.05 1.19
N GLY A 39 8.29 13.76 1.41
CA GLY A 39 8.92 13.02 2.49
C GLY A 39 10.46 12.99 2.38
N SER A 40 10.98 12.82 1.16
CA SER A 40 12.43 12.82 0.91
C SER A 40 13.06 14.20 1.19
N LEU A 41 12.37 15.28 0.80
CA LEU A 41 12.83 16.64 1.12
C LEU A 41 12.82 16.89 2.63
N ALA A 42 11.84 16.40 3.34
CA ALA A 42 11.78 16.51 4.79
C ALA A 42 12.98 15.82 5.48
N VAL A 43 13.30 14.58 5.03
CA VAL A 43 14.48 13.85 5.51
C VAL A 43 15.77 14.61 5.18
N LEU A 44 15.88 15.14 3.96
CA LEU A 44 17.05 15.91 3.53
C LEU A 44 17.26 17.14 4.42
N ILE A 45 16.22 17.92 4.66
CA ILE A 45 16.26 19.13 5.49
C ILE A 45 16.67 18.78 6.93
N ASN A 46 16.10 17.72 7.50
CA ASN A 46 16.40 17.33 8.88
C ASN A 46 17.83 16.77 9.06
N ASN A 47 18.40 16.16 8.01
CA ASN A 47 19.68 15.46 8.11
C ASN A 47 20.77 16.11 7.25
N LEU A 48 20.63 17.38 6.89
CA LEU A 48 21.65 18.08 6.10
C LEU A 48 22.96 18.20 6.90
N PRO A 49 24.08 17.59 6.45
CA PRO A 49 25.33 17.53 7.22
C PRO A 49 26.12 18.84 7.07
N ILE A 50 25.51 19.96 7.45
CA ILE A 50 26.12 21.30 7.44
C ILE A 50 26.03 21.87 8.86
N ASP A 51 27.15 21.90 9.57
CA ASP A 51 27.21 22.35 10.96
C ASP A 51 26.65 23.77 11.15
N PHE A 52 26.97 24.68 10.23
CA PHE A 52 26.43 26.06 10.28
C PHE A 52 24.92 26.08 10.22
N TYR A 53 24.31 25.24 9.37
CA TYR A 53 22.85 25.14 9.25
C TYR A 53 22.20 24.60 10.51
N GLN A 54 22.73 23.50 11.05
CA GLN A 54 22.18 22.89 12.27
C GLN A 54 22.35 23.81 13.47
N ASN A 55 23.55 24.40 13.67
CA ASN A 55 23.81 25.33 14.76
C ASN A 55 22.93 26.60 14.67
N ALA A 56 22.68 27.11 13.47
CA ALA A 56 21.78 28.26 13.28
C ALA A 56 20.34 27.92 13.65
N LEU A 57 19.83 26.75 13.27
CA LEU A 57 18.49 26.32 13.65
C LEU A 57 18.39 26.02 15.15
N ASP A 58 19.38 25.36 15.73
CA ASP A 58 19.45 25.08 17.18
C ASP A 58 19.54 26.32 18.03
N SER A 59 20.08 27.43 17.48
CA SER A 59 20.11 28.73 18.16
C SER A 59 18.75 29.43 18.20
N ILE A 60 17.87 29.15 17.23
CA ILE A 60 16.53 29.74 17.12
C ILE A 60 15.49 28.87 17.82
N TRP A 61 15.57 27.57 17.60
CA TRP A 61 14.68 26.55 18.18
C TRP A 61 15.50 25.43 18.81
N LYS A 62 14.94 24.78 19.83
CA LYS A 62 15.55 23.57 20.38
C LYS A 62 15.61 22.50 19.27
N HIS A 63 16.70 21.75 19.21
CA HIS A 63 16.95 20.69 18.20
C HIS A 63 15.76 19.76 18.02
N GLU A 64 15.18 19.28 19.10
CA GLU A 64 14.01 18.40 19.08
C GLU A 64 12.75 19.05 18.47
N THR A 65 12.63 20.37 18.50
CA THR A 65 11.44 21.09 18.03
C THR A 65 11.44 21.25 16.52
N TRP A 66 12.56 21.70 15.92
CA TRP A 66 12.60 21.90 14.48
C TRP A 66 12.69 20.58 13.70
N THR A 67 13.38 19.55 14.26
CA THR A 67 13.45 18.23 13.64
C THR A 67 12.10 17.50 13.64
N GLN A 68 11.21 17.78 14.61
CA GLN A 68 9.84 17.25 14.62
C GLN A 68 9.04 17.66 13.38
N TRP A 69 9.25 18.86 12.85
CA TRP A 69 8.57 19.29 11.64
C TRP A 69 8.82 18.34 10.47
N GLY A 70 10.07 18.04 10.16
CA GLY A 70 10.40 17.07 9.12
C GLY A 70 10.02 15.63 9.49
N GLY A 71 10.12 15.26 10.78
CA GLY A 71 9.64 13.97 11.29
C GLY A 71 8.15 13.76 11.06
N ASN A 72 7.33 14.79 11.29
CA ASN A 72 5.89 14.75 11.02
C ASN A 72 5.59 14.63 9.52
N MET A 73 6.33 15.34 8.66
CA MET A 73 6.20 15.20 7.22
C MET A 73 6.57 13.79 6.73
N TRP A 74 7.67 13.24 7.25
CA TRP A 74 8.07 11.86 6.97
C TRP A 74 6.99 10.86 7.43
N GLY A 75 6.47 11.03 8.64
CA GLY A 75 5.40 10.20 9.19
C GLY A 75 4.13 10.24 8.33
N ALA A 76 3.76 11.43 7.83
CA ALA A 76 2.58 11.62 6.98
C ALA A 76 2.78 11.15 5.52
N THR A 77 3.97 10.74 5.12
CA THR A 77 4.30 10.28 3.77
C THR A 77 4.82 8.84 3.79
N PHE A 78 6.09 8.63 4.13
CA PHE A 78 6.69 7.29 4.19
C PHE A 78 6.13 6.43 5.34
N GLY A 79 5.73 7.05 6.46
CA GLY A 79 5.16 6.35 7.60
C GLY A 79 3.82 5.66 7.31
N ILE A 80 3.10 6.10 6.26
CA ILE A 80 1.80 5.55 5.86
C ILE A 80 1.79 5.04 4.40
N ILE A 81 2.95 4.84 3.79
CA ILE A 81 3.06 4.55 2.36
C ILE A 81 2.33 3.28 1.93
N SER A 82 2.31 2.24 2.76
CA SER A 82 1.59 1.01 2.45
C SER A 82 0.07 1.19 2.45
N LEU A 83 -0.46 2.06 3.32
CA LEU A 83 -1.88 2.43 3.32
C LEU A 83 -2.26 3.16 2.03
N LEU A 84 -1.41 4.11 1.61
CA LEU A 84 -1.61 4.85 0.38
C LEU A 84 -1.58 3.93 -0.85
N LEU A 85 -0.63 2.98 -0.88
CA LEU A 85 -0.54 2.00 -1.96
C LEU A 85 -1.72 1.03 -1.98
N ALA A 86 -2.17 0.54 -0.83
CA ALA A 86 -3.35 -0.30 -0.74
C ALA A 86 -4.58 0.38 -1.37
N PHE A 87 -4.72 1.70 -1.17
CA PHE A 87 -5.80 2.48 -1.77
C PHE A 87 -5.58 2.73 -3.26
N THR A 88 -4.39 3.28 -3.64
CA THR A 88 -4.17 3.78 -5.01
C THR A 88 -4.06 2.66 -6.04
N ILE A 89 -3.47 1.51 -5.69
CA ILE A 89 -3.42 0.33 -6.56
C ILE A 89 -4.83 -0.22 -6.80
N ALA A 90 -5.63 -0.37 -5.73
CA ALA A 90 -7.00 -0.83 -5.84
C ALA A 90 -7.88 0.10 -6.66
N TYR A 91 -7.73 1.41 -6.47
CA TYR A 91 -8.40 2.44 -7.25
C TYR A 91 -8.12 2.29 -8.76
N ASN A 92 -6.83 2.19 -9.14
CA ASN A 92 -6.42 2.06 -10.53
C ASN A 92 -6.85 0.72 -11.14
N LEU A 93 -6.74 -0.37 -10.37
CA LEU A 93 -7.17 -1.69 -10.83
C LEU A 93 -8.68 -1.74 -11.08
N ALA A 94 -9.50 -1.23 -10.16
CA ALA A 94 -10.95 -1.19 -10.32
C ALA A 94 -11.37 -0.33 -11.52
N LYS A 95 -10.71 0.81 -11.74
CA LYS A 95 -10.92 1.63 -12.94
C LYS A 95 -10.62 0.88 -14.23
N SER A 96 -9.60 0.04 -14.26
CA SER A 96 -9.29 -0.80 -15.41
C SER A 96 -10.34 -1.88 -15.70
N TYR A 97 -11.25 -2.14 -14.74
CA TYR A 97 -12.42 -3.02 -14.86
C TYR A 97 -13.73 -2.23 -15.11
N ASP A 98 -13.68 -0.93 -15.35
CA ASP A 98 -14.84 -0.04 -15.45
C ASP A 98 -15.72 -0.09 -14.19
N LYS A 99 -15.09 -0.26 -13.02
CA LYS A 99 -15.74 -0.28 -11.70
C LYS A 99 -15.43 0.96 -10.89
N ASP A 100 -16.16 1.16 -9.80
CA ASP A 100 -15.94 2.29 -8.91
C ASP A 100 -14.62 2.16 -8.16
N GLY A 101 -13.63 2.94 -8.61
CA GLY A 101 -12.29 2.95 -8.04
C GLY A 101 -12.26 3.46 -6.60
N LEU A 102 -13.11 4.44 -6.26
CA LEU A 102 -13.12 5.01 -4.91
C LEU A 102 -13.59 3.97 -3.87
N SER A 103 -14.68 3.29 -4.15
CA SER A 103 -15.18 2.20 -3.29
C SER A 103 -14.13 1.08 -3.19
N ALA A 104 -13.53 0.67 -4.30
CA ALA A 104 -12.48 -0.35 -4.30
C ALA A 104 -11.27 0.05 -3.46
N GLY A 105 -10.81 1.31 -3.58
CA GLY A 105 -9.68 1.83 -2.80
C GLY A 105 -9.95 1.81 -1.29
N VAL A 106 -11.13 2.29 -0.86
CA VAL A 106 -11.52 2.28 0.55
C VAL A 106 -11.66 0.85 1.09
N ILE A 107 -12.26 -0.06 0.32
CA ILE A 107 -12.44 -1.47 0.72
C ILE A 107 -11.08 -2.18 0.82
N SER A 108 -10.18 -1.92 -0.12
CA SER A 108 -8.83 -2.48 -0.08
C SER A 108 -8.03 -1.97 1.12
N LEU A 109 -8.08 -0.66 1.40
CA LEU A 109 -7.47 -0.08 2.58
C LEU A 109 -8.01 -0.71 3.86
N SER A 110 -9.34 -0.87 3.98
CA SER A 110 -9.98 -1.53 5.12
C SER A 110 -9.56 -3.00 5.22
N SER A 111 -9.48 -3.71 4.10
CA SER A 111 -9.02 -5.10 4.06
C SER A 111 -7.56 -5.23 4.49
N TYR A 112 -6.68 -4.28 4.12
CA TYR A 112 -5.31 -4.24 4.61
C TYR A 112 -5.25 -4.01 6.12
N MET A 113 -6.06 -3.10 6.63
CA MET A 113 -6.11 -2.82 8.07
C MET A 113 -6.58 -4.02 8.90
N THR A 114 -7.36 -4.97 8.34
CA THR A 114 -7.74 -6.19 9.07
C THR A 114 -6.55 -7.07 9.46
N PHE A 115 -5.38 -6.90 8.83
CA PHE A 115 -4.15 -7.63 9.17
C PHE A 115 -3.41 -7.06 10.38
N GLY A 116 -3.80 -5.88 10.87
CA GLY A 116 -3.35 -5.35 12.14
C GLY A 116 -4.04 -6.00 13.33
N THR A 117 -3.55 -5.70 14.52
CA THR A 117 -4.16 -6.10 15.80
C THR A 117 -4.87 -4.90 16.41
N PHE A 118 -6.14 -5.05 16.73
CA PHE A 118 -6.93 -4.03 17.42
C PHE A 118 -6.97 -4.33 18.91
N GLY A 119 -6.51 -3.39 19.71
CA GLY A 119 -6.52 -3.45 21.18
C GLY A 119 -7.08 -2.17 21.79
N GLU A 120 -7.04 -2.05 23.13
CA GLU A 120 -7.52 -0.86 23.86
C GLU A 120 -6.82 0.45 23.43
N GLY A 121 -5.58 0.37 22.92
CA GLY A 121 -4.82 1.52 22.40
C GLY A 121 -5.04 1.81 20.90
N GLY A 122 -5.96 1.10 20.23
CA GLY A 122 -6.22 1.22 18.80
C GLY A 122 -5.52 0.15 17.96
N LEU A 123 -5.16 0.49 16.72
CA LEU A 123 -4.50 -0.42 15.78
C LEU A 123 -3.02 -0.57 16.11
N THR A 124 -2.59 -1.81 16.36
CA THR A 124 -1.20 -2.19 16.62
C THR A 124 -0.78 -3.32 15.68
N GLY A 125 0.53 -3.62 15.60
CA GLY A 125 1.06 -4.73 14.82
C GLY A 125 0.82 -4.61 13.31
N LEU A 126 0.44 -3.44 12.80
CA LEU A 126 0.32 -3.17 11.38
C LEU A 126 1.46 -2.26 10.93
N THR A 127 2.30 -2.76 10.05
CA THR A 127 3.36 -1.95 9.45
C THR A 127 2.76 -1.06 8.36
N THR A 128 2.54 0.21 8.67
CA THR A 128 1.95 1.20 7.74
C THR A 128 2.98 1.84 6.80
N GLY A 129 4.26 1.78 7.18
CA GLY A 129 5.38 2.28 6.39
C GLY A 129 5.87 1.32 5.32
N THR A 130 7.14 1.45 4.96
CA THR A 130 7.77 0.69 3.85
C THR A 130 7.77 -0.82 4.06
N GLY A 131 7.83 -1.31 5.30
CA GLY A 131 7.77 -2.74 5.59
C GLY A 131 6.45 -3.42 5.22
N GLY A 132 5.36 -2.66 5.11
CA GLY A 132 4.04 -3.18 4.73
C GLY A 132 3.75 -3.20 3.23
N ILE A 133 4.64 -2.64 2.38
CA ILE A 133 4.37 -2.42 0.95
C ILE A 133 3.99 -3.71 0.22
N PHE A 134 4.74 -4.78 0.41
CA PHE A 134 4.49 -6.04 -0.30
C PHE A 134 3.12 -6.64 0.01
N ILE A 135 2.77 -6.71 1.30
CA ILE A 135 1.44 -7.19 1.70
C ILE A 135 0.35 -6.24 1.22
N ALA A 136 0.57 -4.94 1.29
CA ALA A 136 -0.38 -3.94 0.78
C ALA A 136 -0.66 -4.13 -0.71
N ILE A 137 0.36 -4.40 -1.53
CA ILE A 137 0.20 -4.71 -2.96
C ILE A 137 -0.64 -5.98 -3.15
N ILE A 138 -0.31 -7.06 -2.45
CA ILE A 138 -1.03 -8.34 -2.56
C ILE A 138 -2.50 -8.16 -2.18
N ILE A 139 -2.77 -7.51 -1.04
CA ILE A 139 -4.13 -7.28 -0.56
C ILE A 139 -4.88 -6.35 -1.53
N ALA A 140 -4.23 -5.29 -2.04
CA ALA A 140 -4.85 -4.39 -3.00
C ALA A 140 -5.32 -5.12 -4.26
N LEU A 141 -4.48 -5.96 -4.81
CA LEU A 141 -4.84 -6.73 -6.01
C LEU A 141 -5.97 -7.74 -5.72
N LEU A 142 -5.82 -8.54 -4.67
CA LEU A 142 -6.78 -9.59 -4.35
C LEU A 142 -8.14 -9.03 -3.89
N SER A 143 -8.13 -8.03 -3.02
CA SER A 143 -9.39 -7.40 -2.54
C SER A 143 -10.16 -6.74 -3.68
N THR A 144 -9.43 -6.08 -4.60
CA THR A 144 -10.05 -5.44 -5.76
C THR A 144 -10.64 -6.48 -6.71
N GLU A 145 -9.94 -7.60 -6.96
CA GLU A 145 -10.48 -8.69 -7.78
C GLU A 145 -11.77 -9.26 -7.18
N VAL A 146 -11.78 -9.54 -5.88
CA VAL A 146 -12.96 -10.02 -5.17
C VAL A 146 -14.09 -9.00 -5.27
N PHE A 147 -13.82 -7.74 -4.92
CA PHE A 147 -14.81 -6.65 -4.95
C PHE A 147 -15.39 -6.44 -6.36
N CYS A 148 -14.56 -6.37 -7.39
CA CYS A 148 -15.02 -6.14 -8.76
C CYS A 148 -15.88 -7.28 -9.28
N ARG A 149 -15.58 -8.54 -8.94
CA ARG A 149 -16.41 -9.70 -9.29
C ARG A 149 -17.74 -9.68 -8.57
N LEU A 150 -17.76 -9.35 -7.28
CA LEU A 150 -18.97 -9.25 -6.49
C LEU A 150 -19.86 -8.08 -6.95
N SER A 151 -19.28 -6.92 -7.24
CA SER A 151 -19.98 -5.73 -7.76
C SER A 151 -20.60 -5.94 -9.14
N GLY A 152 -20.15 -6.96 -9.89
CA GLY A 152 -20.77 -7.38 -11.15
C GLY A 152 -22.01 -8.27 -10.99
N ASN A 153 -22.25 -8.78 -9.79
CA ASN A 153 -23.32 -9.75 -9.54
C ASN A 153 -24.64 -9.02 -9.21
N ARG A 154 -25.64 -9.19 -10.11
CA ARG A 154 -26.98 -8.58 -9.94
C ARG A 154 -27.72 -9.03 -8.68
N ARG A 155 -27.37 -10.17 -8.09
CA ARG A 155 -27.98 -10.69 -6.86
C ARG A 155 -27.50 -9.95 -5.61
N LEU A 156 -26.33 -9.31 -5.67
CA LEU A 156 -25.75 -8.53 -4.56
C LEU A 156 -26.05 -7.04 -4.69
N LEU A 157 -26.70 -6.62 -5.78
CA LEU A 157 -27.01 -5.22 -6.02
C LEU A 157 -28.24 -4.80 -5.21
N ILE A 158 -28.06 -3.90 -4.26
CA ILE A 158 -29.17 -3.23 -3.56
C ILE A 158 -29.69 -2.15 -4.49
N LYS A 159 -30.91 -2.37 -5.02
CA LYS A 159 -31.59 -1.39 -5.86
C LYS A 159 -32.25 -0.33 -4.98
N MET A 160 -31.96 0.92 -5.27
CA MET A 160 -32.60 2.05 -4.61
C MET A 160 -33.84 2.52 -5.39
N PRO A 161 -34.87 3.06 -4.71
CA PRO A 161 -36.02 3.69 -5.36
C PRO A 161 -35.59 4.87 -6.24
N ASP A 162 -36.46 5.22 -7.21
CA ASP A 162 -36.28 6.42 -8.03
C ASP A 162 -36.30 7.68 -7.15
N GLY A 163 -35.38 8.62 -7.48
CA GLY A 163 -35.25 9.89 -6.73
C GLY A 163 -34.10 9.92 -5.72
N VAL A 164 -33.40 8.79 -5.47
CA VAL A 164 -32.20 8.77 -4.61
C VAL A 164 -31.00 9.33 -5.38
N PRO A 165 -30.18 10.24 -4.78
CA PRO A 165 -29.00 10.76 -5.42
C PRO A 165 -28.03 9.67 -5.92
N PRO A 166 -27.40 9.80 -7.10
CA PRO A 166 -26.54 8.75 -7.68
C PRO A 166 -25.39 8.32 -6.79
N ALA A 167 -24.81 9.24 -6.00
CA ALA A 167 -23.74 8.93 -5.06
C ALA A 167 -24.18 7.97 -3.96
N VAL A 168 -25.39 8.19 -3.42
CA VAL A 168 -25.98 7.32 -2.39
C VAL A 168 -26.28 5.94 -2.97
N SER A 169 -26.90 5.90 -4.15
CA SER A 169 -27.20 4.64 -4.84
C SER A 169 -25.94 3.81 -5.10
N LYS A 170 -24.82 4.43 -5.49
CA LYS A 170 -23.52 3.76 -5.66
C LYS A 170 -23.00 3.19 -4.35
N SER A 171 -23.09 3.93 -3.23
CA SER A 171 -22.62 3.47 -1.93
C SER A 171 -23.39 2.24 -1.45
N PHE A 172 -24.72 2.23 -1.62
CA PHE A 172 -25.54 1.07 -1.28
C PHE A 172 -25.31 -0.13 -2.22
N ALA A 173 -25.03 0.12 -3.49
CA ALA A 173 -24.67 -0.94 -4.43
C ALA A 173 -23.33 -1.62 -4.06
N ALA A 174 -22.41 -0.87 -3.46
CA ALA A 174 -21.12 -1.39 -2.99
C ALA A 174 -21.20 -2.08 -1.62
N LEU A 175 -22.29 -1.92 -0.85
CA LEU A 175 -22.37 -2.35 0.55
C LEU A 175 -22.17 -3.87 0.72
N LEU A 176 -22.95 -4.70 0.03
CA LEU A 176 -22.83 -6.16 0.15
C LEU A 176 -21.49 -6.67 -0.38
N PRO A 177 -20.98 -6.23 -1.56
CA PRO A 177 -19.63 -6.53 -2.00
C PRO A 177 -18.56 -6.13 -0.98
N ALA A 178 -18.69 -4.98 -0.31
CA ALA A 178 -17.74 -4.51 0.71
C ALA A 178 -17.74 -5.43 1.93
N ILE A 179 -18.93 -5.74 2.49
CA ILE A 179 -19.06 -6.63 3.67
C ILE A 179 -18.40 -7.98 3.37
N ILE A 180 -18.70 -8.57 2.22
CA ILE A 180 -18.15 -9.88 1.85
C ILE A 180 -16.64 -9.79 1.65
N THR A 181 -16.14 -8.77 0.95
CA THR A 181 -14.70 -8.62 0.69
C THR A 181 -13.93 -8.44 1.98
N ILE A 182 -14.28 -7.46 2.82
CA ILE A 182 -13.59 -7.22 4.09
C ILE A 182 -13.72 -8.43 5.02
N GLY A 183 -14.88 -9.08 5.05
CA GLY A 183 -15.12 -10.29 5.84
C GLY A 183 -14.23 -11.46 5.43
N ILE A 184 -14.00 -11.66 4.12
CA ILE A 184 -13.06 -12.67 3.62
C ILE A 184 -11.64 -12.39 4.12
N PHE A 185 -11.16 -11.15 4.01
CA PHE A 185 -9.79 -10.80 4.45
C PHE A 185 -9.62 -10.89 5.96
N ALA A 186 -10.62 -10.48 6.75
CA ALA A 186 -10.64 -10.67 8.19
C ALA A 186 -10.61 -12.16 8.57
N LEU A 187 -11.36 -13.00 7.87
CA LEU A 187 -11.36 -14.45 8.07
C LEU A 187 -10.01 -15.07 7.71
N VAL A 188 -9.43 -14.70 6.56
CA VAL A 188 -8.09 -15.15 6.13
C VAL A 188 -7.05 -14.79 7.18
N ARG A 189 -7.05 -13.55 7.67
CA ARG A 189 -6.17 -13.11 8.76
C ARG A 189 -6.33 -13.99 10.00
N THR A 190 -7.58 -14.26 10.41
CA THR A 190 -7.86 -15.08 11.60
C THR A 190 -7.36 -16.51 11.41
N ILE A 191 -7.57 -17.11 10.25
CA ILE A 191 -7.10 -18.46 9.93
C ILE A 191 -5.57 -18.53 9.96
N ILE A 192 -4.88 -17.55 9.37
CA ILE A 192 -3.42 -17.50 9.38
C ILE A 192 -2.90 -17.32 10.80
N SER A 193 -3.47 -16.39 11.56
CA SER A 193 -3.03 -16.14 12.94
C SER A 193 -3.24 -17.35 13.86
N ALA A 194 -4.40 -18.00 13.77
CA ALA A 194 -4.73 -19.15 14.61
C ALA A 194 -4.02 -20.45 14.15
N GLY A 195 -3.83 -20.62 12.82
CA GLY A 195 -3.23 -21.83 12.28
C GLY A 195 -1.71 -21.91 12.36
N PHE A 196 -1.04 -20.76 12.32
CA PHE A 196 0.43 -20.68 12.33
C PHE A 196 0.99 -20.00 13.57
N ASP A 197 0.14 -19.58 14.52
CA ASP A 197 0.53 -18.84 15.73
C ASP A 197 1.35 -17.57 15.43
N ILE A 198 0.98 -16.86 14.36
CA ILE A 198 1.64 -15.64 13.91
C ILE A 198 0.77 -14.43 14.31
N PRO A 199 1.12 -13.71 15.40
CA PRO A 199 0.34 -12.54 15.83
C PRO A 199 0.51 -11.33 14.90
N ASP A 200 1.74 -11.14 14.38
CA ASP A 200 2.07 -10.06 13.42
C ASP A 200 2.40 -10.65 12.04
N ILE A 201 1.38 -10.78 11.22
CA ILE A 201 1.50 -11.35 9.87
C ILE A 201 2.32 -10.43 8.95
N VAL A 202 2.13 -9.10 9.07
CA VAL A 202 2.80 -8.13 8.19
C VAL A 202 4.29 -8.07 8.51
N GLY A 203 4.66 -8.00 9.79
CA GLY A 203 6.05 -8.01 10.22
C GLY A 203 6.75 -9.34 9.92
N SER A 204 6.07 -10.47 10.14
CA SER A 204 6.62 -11.80 9.82
C SER A 204 6.86 -11.99 8.33
N PHE A 205 5.95 -11.52 7.49
CA PHE A 205 6.12 -11.57 6.03
C PHE A 205 7.27 -10.66 5.57
N TYR A 206 7.38 -9.46 6.15
CA TYR A 206 8.48 -8.55 5.88
C TYR A 206 9.83 -9.18 6.25
N ALA A 207 9.95 -9.77 7.44
CA ALA A 207 11.15 -10.46 7.88
C ALA A 207 11.51 -11.62 6.93
N ALA A 208 10.54 -12.44 6.54
CA ALA A 208 10.76 -13.58 5.64
C ALA A 208 11.27 -13.16 4.24
N ILE A 209 10.87 -11.97 3.75
CA ILE A 209 11.39 -11.45 2.49
C ILE A 209 12.75 -10.80 2.69
N GLN A 210 12.94 -10.02 3.75
CA GLN A 210 14.15 -9.21 3.96
C GLN A 210 15.34 -10.04 4.42
N GLU A 211 15.15 -11.04 5.28
CA GLU A 211 16.24 -11.85 5.85
C GLU A 211 17.14 -12.50 4.77
N PRO A 212 16.59 -13.11 3.70
CA PRO A 212 17.44 -13.69 2.66
C PRO A 212 18.33 -12.65 1.96
N PHE A 213 17.81 -11.43 1.75
CA PHE A 213 18.56 -10.35 1.10
C PHE A 213 19.60 -9.73 2.03
N MET A 214 19.30 -9.60 3.32
CA MET A 214 20.24 -9.10 4.31
C MET A 214 21.41 -10.07 4.51
N GLY A 215 21.15 -11.38 4.52
CA GLY A 215 22.20 -12.41 4.56
C GLY A 215 23.19 -12.31 3.38
N LEU A 216 22.68 -12.01 2.19
CA LEU A 216 23.53 -11.81 0.99
C LEU A 216 24.40 -10.55 1.07
N THR A 217 23.89 -9.45 1.64
CA THR A 217 24.66 -8.21 1.79
C THR A 217 25.73 -8.30 2.85
N ILE A 218 25.51 -9.00 3.94
CA ILE A 218 26.53 -9.21 5.00
C ILE A 218 27.68 -10.06 4.48
N HIS A 219 27.42 -11.10 3.69
CA HIS A 219 28.48 -11.93 3.08
C HIS A 219 29.25 -11.18 1.98
N GLY A 220 28.60 -10.27 1.26
CA GLY A 220 29.27 -9.44 0.23
C GLY A 220 30.19 -8.36 0.81
N SER A 221 29.88 -7.82 2.00
CA SER A 221 30.69 -6.76 2.63
C SER A 221 31.94 -7.29 3.37
N LEU A 222 31.98 -8.56 3.71
CA LEU A 222 33.14 -9.18 4.38
C LEU A 222 34.32 -9.50 3.45
N HIS A 223 34.16 -9.36 2.13
CA HIS A 223 35.25 -9.59 1.14
C HIS A 223 36.00 -8.32 0.72
N TYR A 224 35.69 -7.16 1.30
CA TYR A 224 36.34 -5.88 0.96
C TYR A 224 37.03 -5.19 2.13
N PHE A 225 37.43 -5.95 3.19
CA PHE A 225 38.35 -5.49 4.24
C PHE A 225 39.46 -6.47 4.47
#